data_c9a7fcf0631c2228b463250db788e94d
#
_entry.id   c9a7fcf0631c2228b463250db788e94d
#
_cell.length_a   1.000
_cell.length_b   1.000
_cell.length_c   1.000
_cell.angle_alpha   90.00
_cell.angle_beta   90.00
_cell.angle_gamma   90.00
#
_symmetry.space_group_name_H-M   'P 1'
#
loop_
_entity.id
_entity.type
_entity.pdbx_description
1 polymer ?
#
loop_
_entity_poly.entity_id
_entity_poly.type
_entity_poly.pdbx_seq_one_letter_code
_entity_poly.pdbx_strand_id
1 'polypeptide(L)'
;MAGLRDLVGYVIREAQDRGFQLLKTQLVKLLYLADVEALRSGMPRITDVQWVFYKYGPYAAEVDRAIRELVGVEVQEIEGVSARGRAYRRYTADPAEDHEAGLAPWEKVILGGVLDRWLGEDLNRLLDHVYFETEPMLEAEWGKPLDLSLVQPRRPGPSVRWTAELEARLRELRQRLRRKAEEELERAKRDREAHRPRYDDLFFEAMEEDR
;
A
#
# COMPACT_ATOMS: atom_id res chain seq x y z
N MET A 1 2.11 -8.63 -20.27
CA MET A 1 2.27 -8.31 -18.86
C MET A 1 3.29 -7.18 -18.75
N ALA A 2 3.01 -6.18 -17.94
CA ALA A 2 3.96 -5.12 -17.65
C ALA A 2 5.25 -5.70 -17.06
N GLY A 3 6.38 -5.06 -17.31
CA GLY A 3 7.62 -5.44 -16.65
C GLY A 3 7.57 -5.12 -15.16
N LEU A 4 8.33 -5.83 -14.33
CA LEU A 4 8.38 -5.59 -12.88
C LEU A 4 8.76 -4.13 -12.57
N ARG A 5 9.63 -3.53 -13.39
CA ARG A 5 10.02 -2.13 -13.29
C ARG A 5 8.80 -1.20 -13.45
N ASP A 6 7.98 -1.44 -14.47
CA ASP A 6 6.78 -0.63 -14.73
C ASP A 6 5.77 -0.77 -13.59
N LEU A 7 5.60 -1.99 -13.05
CA LEU A 7 4.73 -2.24 -11.88
C LEU A 7 5.20 -1.48 -10.64
N VAL A 8 6.51 -1.50 -10.35
CA VAL A 8 7.09 -0.78 -9.21
C VAL A 8 6.90 0.73 -9.38
N GLY A 9 7.21 1.27 -10.56
CA GLY A 9 7.03 2.69 -10.90
C GLY A 9 5.58 3.11 -10.78
N TYR A 10 4.65 2.32 -11.32
CA TYR A 10 3.21 2.55 -11.24
C TYR A 10 2.71 2.62 -9.78
N VAL A 11 3.10 1.66 -8.94
CA VAL A 11 2.68 1.63 -7.52
C VAL A 11 3.19 2.86 -6.76
N ILE A 12 4.45 3.28 -7.01
CA ILE A 12 5.01 4.49 -6.39
C ILE A 12 4.26 5.73 -6.86
N ARG A 13 3.97 5.85 -8.17
CA ARG A 13 3.24 6.98 -8.77
C ARG A 13 1.82 7.06 -8.21
N GLU A 14 1.09 5.97 -8.27
CA GLU A 14 -0.28 5.90 -7.76
C GLU A 14 -0.39 6.25 -6.27
N ALA A 15 0.59 5.83 -5.45
CA ALA A 15 0.65 6.23 -4.06
C ALA A 15 0.87 7.74 -3.91
N GLN A 16 1.77 8.31 -4.70
CA GLN A 16 2.06 9.74 -4.70
C GLN A 16 0.84 10.57 -5.14
N ASP A 17 0.12 10.16 -6.17
CA ASP A 17 -1.08 10.84 -6.66
C ASP A 17 -2.22 10.83 -5.62
N ARG A 18 -2.19 9.85 -4.69
CA ARG A 18 -3.06 9.80 -3.50
C ARG A 18 -2.48 10.54 -2.28
N GLY A 19 -1.32 11.22 -2.42
CA GLY A 19 -0.67 12.00 -1.36
C GLY A 19 0.20 11.19 -0.40
N PHE A 20 0.60 9.96 -0.76
CA PHE A 20 1.44 9.10 0.07
C PHE A 20 2.84 8.90 -0.53
N GLN A 21 3.83 8.79 0.36
CA GLN A 21 5.19 8.36 0.03
C GLN A 21 5.42 6.97 0.62
N LEU A 22 5.80 6.03 -0.21
CA LEU A 22 5.95 4.64 0.21
C LEU A 22 7.32 4.38 0.86
N LEU A 23 7.30 3.72 2.01
CA LEU A 23 8.48 3.05 2.54
C LEU A 23 8.78 1.80 1.70
N LYS A 24 10.06 1.42 1.62
CA LYS A 24 10.49 0.19 0.94
C LYS A 24 9.69 -1.04 1.40
N THR A 25 9.52 -1.18 2.71
CA THR A 25 8.75 -2.29 3.28
C THR A 25 7.29 -2.27 2.82
N GLN A 26 6.64 -1.09 2.80
CA GLN A 26 5.27 -0.96 2.30
C GLN A 26 5.18 -1.36 0.83
N LEU A 27 6.05 -0.82 -0.03
CA LEU A 27 6.08 -1.11 -1.46
C LEU A 27 6.17 -2.62 -1.75
N VAL A 28 7.11 -3.30 -1.09
CA VAL A 28 7.28 -4.76 -1.24
C VAL A 28 6.03 -5.52 -0.80
N LYS A 29 5.38 -5.11 0.31
CA LYS A 29 4.17 -5.78 0.81
C LYS A 29 2.94 -5.50 -0.06
N LEU A 30 2.82 -4.30 -0.61
CA LEU A 30 1.73 -3.96 -1.53
C LEU A 30 1.81 -4.77 -2.83
N LEU A 31 3.00 -4.97 -3.39
CA LEU A 31 3.20 -5.84 -4.56
C LEU A 31 2.88 -7.32 -4.25
N TYR A 32 3.31 -7.81 -3.10
CA TYR A 32 2.95 -9.16 -2.66
C TYR A 32 1.43 -9.32 -2.49
N LEU A 33 0.78 -8.37 -1.84
CA LEU A 33 -0.67 -8.40 -1.69
C LEU A 33 -1.40 -8.28 -3.02
N ALA A 34 -0.84 -7.58 -3.99
CA ALA A 34 -1.40 -7.50 -5.34
C ALA A 34 -1.39 -8.88 -6.03
N ASP A 35 -0.32 -9.67 -5.88
CA ASP A 35 -0.28 -11.05 -6.35
C ASP A 35 -1.31 -11.94 -5.64
N VAL A 36 -1.43 -11.82 -4.32
CA VAL A 36 -2.42 -12.56 -3.53
C VAL A 36 -3.86 -12.21 -3.96
N GLU A 37 -4.17 -10.91 -4.11
CA GLU A 37 -5.50 -10.46 -4.51
C GLU A 37 -5.83 -10.82 -5.98
N ALA A 38 -4.84 -10.83 -6.88
CA ALA A 38 -5.01 -11.32 -8.24
C ALA A 38 -5.43 -12.80 -8.24
N LEU A 39 -4.71 -13.64 -7.51
CA LEU A 39 -5.04 -15.07 -7.37
C LEU A 39 -6.39 -15.28 -6.70
N ARG A 40 -6.72 -14.55 -5.64
CA ARG A 40 -8.05 -14.57 -5.00
C ARG A 40 -9.17 -14.18 -5.96
N SER A 41 -8.86 -13.34 -6.93
CA SER A 41 -9.81 -12.90 -7.98
C SER A 41 -9.86 -13.86 -9.17
N GLY A 42 -9.14 -14.98 -9.13
CA GLY A 42 -9.05 -15.95 -10.23
C GLY A 42 -8.21 -15.47 -11.41
N MET A 43 -7.42 -14.40 -11.20
CA MET A 43 -6.50 -13.86 -12.22
C MET A 43 -5.09 -14.42 -12.01
N PRO A 44 -4.23 -14.41 -13.03
CA PRO A 44 -2.82 -14.75 -12.86
C PRO A 44 -2.15 -13.73 -11.92
N ARG A 45 -0.99 -14.09 -11.38
CA ARG A 45 -0.17 -13.15 -10.61
C ARG A 45 0.19 -11.93 -11.46
N ILE A 46 0.30 -10.78 -10.82
CA ILE A 46 0.73 -9.53 -11.46
C ILE A 46 2.25 -9.53 -11.65
N THR A 47 2.98 -10.12 -10.68
CA THR A 47 4.44 -10.22 -10.76
C THR A 47 4.89 -11.64 -11.10
N ASP A 48 6.08 -11.75 -11.73
CA ASP A 48 6.73 -13.04 -12.01
C ASP A 48 7.75 -13.43 -10.94
N VAL A 49 7.85 -12.65 -9.86
CA VAL A 49 8.90 -12.82 -8.86
C VAL A 49 8.68 -14.05 -7.99
N GLN A 50 9.78 -14.60 -7.48
CA GLN A 50 9.72 -15.61 -6.46
C GLN A 50 9.70 -14.97 -5.08
N TRP A 51 8.56 -14.98 -4.42
CA TRP A 51 8.43 -14.53 -3.05
C TRP A 51 9.09 -15.50 -2.07
N VAL A 52 9.88 -14.99 -1.15
CA VAL A 52 10.58 -15.75 -0.10
C VAL A 52 10.22 -15.15 1.26
N PHE A 53 10.04 -15.97 2.29
CA PHE A 53 9.89 -15.46 3.64
C PHE A 53 11.26 -14.99 4.18
N TYR A 54 11.42 -13.69 4.35
CA TYR A 54 12.67 -13.11 4.84
C TYR A 54 12.43 -11.90 5.74
N LYS A 55 13.23 -11.73 6.80
CA LYS A 55 13.21 -10.61 7.79
C LYS A 55 11.80 -10.13 8.20
N TYR A 56 11.16 -9.37 7.35
CA TYR A 56 9.87 -8.71 7.62
C TYR A 56 8.74 -9.29 6.74
N GLY A 57 8.73 -10.59 6.50
CA GLY A 57 7.71 -11.28 5.70
C GLY A 57 8.08 -11.44 4.22
N PRO A 58 7.12 -11.48 3.28
CA PRO A 58 7.37 -11.69 1.87
C PRO A 58 8.40 -10.71 1.30
N TYR A 59 9.39 -11.24 0.62
CA TYR A 59 10.47 -10.50 0.00
C TYR A 59 10.83 -11.11 -1.36
N ALA A 60 11.22 -10.28 -2.31
CA ALA A 60 11.77 -10.71 -3.60
C ALA A 60 12.95 -9.81 -3.97
N ALA A 61 14.09 -10.42 -4.28
CA ALA A 61 15.30 -9.69 -4.65
C ALA A 61 15.14 -8.92 -5.97
N GLU A 62 14.26 -9.41 -6.84
CA GLU A 62 13.91 -8.81 -8.12
C GLU A 62 13.23 -7.45 -7.90
N VAL A 63 12.35 -7.34 -6.91
CA VAL A 63 11.71 -6.05 -6.54
C VAL A 63 12.76 -5.05 -6.07
N ASP A 64 13.71 -5.48 -5.26
CA ASP A 64 14.82 -4.65 -4.82
C ASP A 64 15.68 -4.16 -6.00
N ARG A 65 15.89 -5.01 -6.98
CA ARG A 65 16.61 -4.65 -8.21
C ARG A 65 15.84 -3.62 -9.02
N ALA A 66 14.55 -3.86 -9.26
CA ALA A 66 13.69 -2.94 -9.97
C ALA A 66 13.65 -1.54 -9.31
N ILE A 67 13.56 -1.47 -7.98
CA ILE A 67 13.64 -0.21 -7.25
C ILE A 67 14.97 0.50 -7.51
N ARG A 68 16.11 -0.20 -7.43
CA ARG A 68 17.44 0.40 -7.69
C ARG A 68 17.62 0.89 -9.12
N GLU A 69 17.01 0.23 -10.09
CA GLU A 69 17.03 0.64 -11.49
C GLU A 69 16.20 1.90 -11.77
N LEU A 70 15.16 2.11 -10.97
CA LEU A 70 14.29 3.30 -11.06
C LEU A 70 14.85 4.51 -10.31
N VAL A 71 15.57 4.28 -9.21
CA VAL A 71 16.11 5.36 -8.37
C VAL A 71 17.14 6.19 -9.16
N GLY A 72 16.94 7.51 -9.18
CA GLY A 72 17.78 8.46 -9.91
C GLY A 72 17.45 8.59 -11.40
N VAL A 73 16.49 7.82 -11.92
CA VAL A 73 16.00 7.91 -13.32
C VAL A 73 14.54 8.36 -13.32
N GLU A 74 13.64 7.59 -12.72
CA GLU A 74 12.19 7.80 -12.73
C GLU A 74 11.61 7.92 -11.30
N VAL A 75 12.42 7.56 -10.29
CA VAL A 75 12.04 7.57 -8.88
C VAL A 75 13.11 8.27 -8.06
N GLN A 76 12.70 9.12 -7.14
CA GLN A 76 13.56 9.75 -6.16
C GLN A 76 13.49 8.96 -4.85
N GLU A 77 14.66 8.68 -4.26
CA GLU A 77 14.78 8.11 -2.93
C GLU A 77 15.02 9.25 -1.92
N ILE A 78 14.19 9.29 -0.89
CA ILE A 78 14.29 10.25 0.21
C ILE A 78 14.70 9.48 1.46
N GLU A 79 15.91 9.75 1.95
CA GLU A 79 16.38 9.18 3.21
C GLU A 79 15.89 10.03 4.39
N GLY A 80 15.56 9.36 5.49
CA GLY A 80 15.16 9.99 6.72
C GLY A 80 15.51 9.14 7.93
N VAL A 81 15.38 9.73 9.12
CA VAL A 81 15.58 9.05 10.38
C VAL A 81 14.27 9.17 11.19
N SER A 82 13.77 8.03 11.68
CA SER A 82 12.58 8.01 12.52
C SER A 82 12.86 8.62 13.90
N ALA A 83 11.80 8.98 14.64
CA ALA A 83 11.91 9.46 16.02
C ALA A 83 12.67 8.49 16.97
N ARG A 84 12.79 7.22 16.58
CA ARG A 84 13.56 6.19 17.31
C ARG A 84 14.98 6.00 16.76
N GLY A 85 15.50 6.95 15.96
CA GLY A 85 16.85 6.90 15.39
C GLY A 85 17.07 5.85 14.29
N ARG A 86 16.01 5.25 13.74
CA ARG A 86 16.11 4.25 12.66
C ARG A 86 16.06 4.93 11.31
N ALA A 87 17.06 4.69 10.48
CA ALA A 87 17.06 5.12 9.09
C ALA A 87 15.91 4.46 8.31
N TYR A 88 15.24 5.23 7.46
CA TYR A 88 14.22 4.74 6.53
C TYR A 88 14.41 5.39 5.16
N ARG A 89 13.84 4.76 4.14
CA ARG A 89 13.83 5.25 2.77
C ARG A 89 12.39 5.31 2.27
N ARG A 90 12.06 6.44 1.66
CA ARG A 90 10.77 6.67 0.97
C ARG A 90 11.03 6.91 -0.50
N TYR A 91 10.05 6.58 -1.29
CA TYR A 91 10.11 6.71 -2.74
C TYR A 91 9.01 7.63 -3.24
N THR A 92 9.38 8.48 -4.22
CA THR A 92 8.46 9.34 -4.97
C THR A 92 8.75 9.18 -6.46
N ALA A 93 7.71 9.19 -7.30
CA ALA A 93 7.87 9.10 -8.75
C ALA A 93 8.19 10.47 -9.36
N ASP A 94 8.94 10.50 -10.46
CA ASP A 94 9.06 11.70 -11.27
C ASP A 94 7.73 12.00 -11.97
N PRO A 95 7.19 13.22 -11.88
CA PRO A 95 5.93 13.58 -12.52
C PRO A 95 5.93 13.44 -14.04
N ALA A 96 7.08 13.45 -14.68
CA ALA A 96 7.20 13.40 -16.15
C ALA A 96 7.05 12.00 -16.75
N GLU A 97 7.15 10.94 -15.94
CA GLU A 97 7.17 9.56 -16.43
C GLU A 97 5.78 8.92 -16.40
N ASP A 98 5.43 8.21 -17.49
CA ASP A 98 4.20 7.46 -17.62
C ASP A 98 4.44 5.96 -17.36
N HIS A 99 4.11 5.50 -16.15
CA HIS A 99 4.22 4.09 -15.79
C HIS A 99 2.96 3.27 -16.11
N GLU A 100 1.93 3.89 -16.71
CA GLU A 100 0.68 3.20 -17.01
C GLU A 100 0.70 2.39 -18.30
N ALA A 101 1.58 2.73 -19.23
CA ALA A 101 1.52 2.28 -20.63
C ALA A 101 1.65 0.75 -20.81
N GLY A 102 2.23 0.04 -19.85
CA GLY A 102 2.42 -1.41 -19.91
C GLY A 102 1.41 -2.26 -19.16
N LEU A 103 0.53 -1.65 -18.31
CA LEU A 103 -0.37 -2.39 -17.44
C LEU A 103 -1.71 -2.69 -18.11
N ALA A 104 -2.16 -3.95 -17.96
CA ALA A 104 -3.51 -4.33 -18.37
C ALA A 104 -4.57 -3.68 -17.44
N PRO A 105 -5.80 -3.43 -17.93
CA PRO A 105 -6.86 -2.82 -17.12
C PRO A 105 -7.15 -3.56 -15.81
N TRP A 106 -7.11 -4.89 -15.82
CA TRP A 106 -7.36 -5.69 -14.63
C TRP A 106 -6.21 -5.58 -13.59
N GLU A 107 -4.95 -5.41 -14.04
CA GLU A 107 -3.80 -5.18 -13.15
C GLU A 107 -3.96 -3.85 -12.40
N LYS A 108 -4.38 -2.80 -13.10
CA LYS A 108 -4.68 -1.50 -12.50
C LYS A 108 -5.82 -1.58 -11.47
N VAL A 109 -6.87 -2.36 -11.75
CA VAL A 109 -7.98 -2.57 -10.81
C VAL A 109 -7.52 -3.26 -9.53
N ILE A 110 -6.73 -4.32 -9.65
CA ILE A 110 -6.20 -5.05 -8.49
C ILE A 110 -5.23 -4.17 -7.68
N LEU A 111 -4.26 -3.55 -8.34
CA LEU A 111 -3.30 -2.64 -7.70
C LEU A 111 -4.03 -1.47 -7.03
N GLY A 112 -4.97 -0.83 -7.72
CA GLY A 112 -5.78 0.24 -7.17
C GLY A 112 -6.53 -0.18 -5.92
N GLY A 113 -7.18 -1.34 -5.93
CA GLY A 113 -7.90 -1.88 -4.77
C GLY A 113 -6.98 -2.18 -3.58
N VAL A 114 -5.77 -2.69 -3.82
CA VAL A 114 -4.77 -2.90 -2.76
C VAL A 114 -4.28 -1.56 -2.20
N LEU A 115 -4.00 -0.59 -3.05
CA LEU A 115 -3.58 0.75 -2.63
C LEU A 115 -4.67 1.47 -1.83
N ASP A 116 -5.92 1.46 -2.30
CA ASP A 116 -7.06 2.08 -1.61
C ASP A 116 -7.26 1.51 -0.21
N ARG A 117 -6.98 0.22 -0.03
CA ARG A 117 -7.12 -0.45 1.27
C ARG A 117 -5.98 -0.13 2.22
N TRP A 118 -4.73 0.00 1.76
CA TRP A 118 -3.56 -0.05 2.61
C TRP A 118 -2.73 1.23 2.70
N LEU A 119 -2.88 2.20 1.81
CA LEU A 119 -2.06 3.42 1.83
C LEU A 119 -2.27 4.28 3.08
N GLY A 120 -3.48 4.33 3.60
CA GLY A 120 -3.82 5.09 4.82
C GLY A 120 -3.64 4.31 6.12
N GLU A 121 -3.30 3.03 6.05
CA GLU A 121 -3.18 2.18 7.22
C GLU A 121 -1.78 2.24 7.84
N ASP A 122 -1.71 1.99 9.14
CA ASP A 122 -0.44 1.85 9.86
C ASP A 122 0.37 0.66 9.33
N LEU A 123 1.70 0.80 9.27
CA LEU A 123 2.59 -0.25 8.78
C LEU A 123 2.43 -1.56 9.57
N ASN A 124 2.18 -1.50 10.88
CA ASN A 124 2.03 -2.72 11.68
C ASN A 124 0.75 -3.46 11.28
N ARG A 125 -0.36 -2.75 11.01
CA ARG A 125 -1.60 -3.36 10.51
C ARG A 125 -1.40 -4.03 9.14
N LEU A 126 -0.65 -3.40 8.26
CA LEU A 126 -0.27 -3.99 6.97
C LEU A 126 0.54 -5.28 7.18
N LEU A 127 1.52 -5.24 8.08
CA LEU A 127 2.35 -6.40 8.42
C LEU A 127 1.52 -7.51 9.08
N ASP A 128 0.67 -7.18 10.04
CA ASP A 128 -0.22 -8.15 10.69
C ASP A 128 -1.11 -8.86 9.67
N HIS A 129 -1.72 -8.12 8.74
CA HIS A 129 -2.50 -8.72 7.67
C HIS A 129 -1.66 -9.65 6.79
N VAL A 130 -0.46 -9.22 6.39
CA VAL A 130 0.44 -10.06 5.57
C VAL A 130 0.79 -11.34 6.31
N TYR A 131 1.14 -11.27 7.60
CA TYR A 131 1.59 -12.43 8.37
C TYR A 131 0.47 -13.39 8.75
N PHE A 132 -0.69 -12.87 9.12
CA PHE A 132 -1.73 -13.67 9.78
C PHE A 132 -2.99 -13.89 8.94
N GLU A 133 -3.12 -13.21 7.78
CA GLU A 133 -4.32 -13.29 6.96
C GLU A 133 -4.04 -13.69 5.51
N THR A 134 -2.77 -13.93 5.13
CA THR A 134 -2.45 -14.44 3.78
C THR A 134 -2.02 -15.90 3.86
N GLU A 135 -2.64 -16.73 3.04
CA GLU A 135 -2.49 -18.19 3.04
C GLU A 135 -1.01 -18.61 2.90
N PRO A 136 -0.19 -18.01 1.99
CA PRO A 136 1.20 -18.39 1.83
C PRO A 136 2.07 -18.07 3.05
N MET A 137 1.68 -17.06 3.85
CA MET A 137 2.44 -16.70 5.05
C MET A 137 2.09 -17.55 6.26
N LEU A 138 0.87 -18.08 6.33
CA LEU A 138 0.46 -19.00 7.42
C LEU A 138 1.26 -20.30 7.42
N GLU A 139 1.68 -20.77 6.23
CA GLU A 139 2.46 -22.01 6.05
C GLU A 139 3.95 -21.73 5.77
N ALA A 140 4.39 -20.47 5.95
CA ALA A 140 5.71 -20.04 5.54
C ALA A 140 6.82 -20.49 6.49
N GLU A 141 7.93 -20.97 5.92
CA GLU A 141 9.15 -21.24 6.65
C GLU A 141 10.22 -20.17 6.31
N TRP A 142 10.93 -19.71 7.33
CA TRP A 142 11.97 -18.73 7.15
C TRP A 142 13.02 -19.14 6.09
N GLY A 143 13.34 -18.21 5.20
CA GLY A 143 14.32 -18.39 4.13
C GLY A 143 13.85 -19.27 2.96
N LYS A 144 12.61 -19.80 3.02
CA LYS A 144 12.05 -20.63 1.94
C LYS A 144 11.11 -19.82 1.03
N PRO A 145 10.96 -20.28 -0.23
CA PRO A 145 9.95 -19.73 -1.12
C PRO A 145 8.54 -19.88 -0.54
N LEU A 146 7.71 -18.86 -0.78
CA LEU A 146 6.30 -18.88 -0.42
C LEU A 146 5.50 -19.66 -1.48
N ASP A 147 4.63 -20.54 -1.03
CA ASP A 147 3.73 -21.28 -1.89
C ASP A 147 2.44 -20.49 -2.18
N LEU A 148 2.43 -19.76 -3.28
CA LEU A 148 1.26 -19.00 -3.73
C LEU A 148 0.11 -19.88 -4.25
N SER A 149 0.33 -21.18 -4.47
CA SER A 149 -0.76 -22.10 -4.85
C SER A 149 -1.76 -22.34 -3.70
N LEU A 150 -1.38 -22.01 -2.47
CA LEU A 150 -2.27 -22.03 -1.30
C LEU A 150 -3.38 -20.99 -1.36
N VAL A 151 -3.19 -19.91 -2.16
CA VAL A 151 -4.20 -18.87 -2.30
C VAL A 151 -5.43 -19.42 -3.01
N GLN A 152 -6.56 -19.41 -2.31
CA GLN A 152 -7.81 -19.90 -2.85
C GLN A 152 -8.57 -18.78 -3.55
N PRO A 153 -9.06 -18.99 -4.78
CA PRO A 153 -9.94 -18.04 -5.43
C PRO A 153 -11.19 -17.80 -4.56
N ARG A 154 -11.53 -16.54 -4.38
CA ARG A 154 -12.80 -16.20 -3.72
C ARG A 154 -13.95 -16.78 -4.52
N ARG A 155 -14.81 -17.52 -3.87
CA ARG A 155 -16.06 -17.97 -4.52
C ARG A 155 -16.80 -16.72 -4.98
N PRO A 156 -17.23 -16.64 -6.25
CA PRO A 156 -18.05 -15.53 -6.68
C PRO A 156 -19.25 -15.43 -5.75
N GLY A 157 -19.37 -14.26 -5.13
CA GLY A 157 -20.57 -13.97 -4.34
C GLY A 157 -21.81 -14.10 -5.20
N PRO A 158 -23.01 -14.18 -4.60
CA PRO A 158 -24.24 -14.24 -5.36
C PRO A 158 -24.25 -13.09 -6.38
N SER A 159 -24.50 -13.42 -7.63
CA SER A 159 -24.54 -12.43 -8.72
C SER A 159 -25.61 -11.38 -8.38
N VAL A 160 -25.18 -10.19 -8.00
CA VAL A 160 -26.08 -9.07 -7.76
C VAL A 160 -26.53 -8.55 -9.12
N ARG A 161 -27.81 -8.71 -9.45
CA ARG A 161 -28.37 -8.03 -10.62
C ARG A 161 -28.34 -6.52 -10.37
N TRP A 162 -27.52 -5.82 -11.12
CA TRP A 162 -27.46 -4.37 -11.12
C TRP A 162 -28.78 -3.81 -11.65
N THR A 163 -29.57 -3.23 -10.78
CA THR A 163 -30.78 -2.50 -11.14
C THR A 163 -30.54 -1.01 -10.96
N ALA A 164 -31.27 -0.19 -11.72
CA ALA A 164 -31.19 1.27 -11.58
C ALA A 164 -31.49 1.73 -10.14
N GLU A 165 -32.34 1.01 -9.42
CA GLU A 165 -32.66 1.24 -8.00
C GLU A 165 -31.46 0.98 -7.09
N LEU A 166 -30.72 -0.12 -7.33
CA LEU A 166 -29.50 -0.45 -6.56
C LEU A 166 -28.41 0.58 -6.83
N GLU A 167 -28.24 1.02 -8.07
CA GLU A 167 -27.30 2.09 -8.41
C GLU A 167 -27.64 3.43 -7.75
N ALA A 168 -28.92 3.79 -7.70
CA ALA A 168 -29.38 4.99 -7.03
C ALA A 168 -29.08 4.93 -5.52
N ARG A 169 -29.38 3.78 -4.90
CA ARG A 169 -29.14 3.54 -3.48
C ARG A 169 -27.65 3.56 -3.12
N LEU A 170 -26.79 3.01 -3.98
CA LEU A 170 -25.33 3.06 -3.81
C LEU A 170 -24.78 4.48 -3.97
N ARG A 171 -25.32 5.27 -4.92
CA ARG A 171 -24.94 6.68 -5.07
C ARG A 171 -25.32 7.49 -3.82
N GLU A 172 -26.50 7.29 -3.30
CA GLU A 172 -26.94 7.94 -2.06
C GLU A 172 -26.07 7.55 -0.86
N LEU A 173 -25.74 6.25 -0.71
CA LEU A 173 -24.87 5.75 0.35
C LEU A 173 -23.47 6.36 0.26
N ARG A 174 -22.89 6.41 -0.95
CA ARG A 174 -21.58 7.04 -1.19
C ARG A 174 -21.58 8.52 -0.84
N GLN A 175 -22.65 9.25 -1.15
CA GLN A 175 -22.77 10.67 -0.78
C GLN A 175 -22.87 10.85 0.74
N ARG A 176 -23.61 9.97 1.43
CA ARG A 176 -23.71 9.99 2.91
C ARG A 176 -22.37 9.68 3.57
N LEU A 177 -21.65 8.69 3.06
CA LEU A 177 -20.31 8.33 3.57
C LEU A 177 -19.29 9.44 3.33
N ARG A 178 -19.30 10.08 2.15
CA ARG A 178 -18.46 11.25 1.88
C ARG A 178 -18.71 12.39 2.86
N ARG A 179 -19.97 12.76 3.08
CA ARG A 179 -20.32 13.81 4.05
C ARG A 179 -19.84 13.48 5.46
N LYS A 180 -20.05 12.23 5.92
CA LYS A 180 -19.52 11.78 7.21
C LYS A 180 -18.01 11.86 7.29
N ALA A 181 -17.30 11.41 6.27
CA ALA A 181 -15.84 11.48 6.24
C ALA A 181 -15.33 12.92 6.26
N GLU A 182 -15.98 13.84 5.53
CA GLU A 182 -15.67 15.27 5.55
C GLU A 182 -15.92 15.90 6.94
N GLU A 183 -17.05 15.57 7.59
CA GLU A 183 -17.37 16.03 8.93
C GLU A 183 -16.37 15.52 9.99
N GLU A 184 -15.98 14.24 9.89
CA GLU A 184 -14.97 13.62 10.78
C GLU A 184 -13.58 14.24 10.55
N LEU A 185 -13.20 14.50 9.30
CA LEU A 185 -11.95 15.16 8.95
C LEU A 185 -11.89 16.59 9.51
N GLU A 186 -12.96 17.36 9.35
CA GLU A 186 -13.05 18.72 9.90
C GLU A 186 -13.08 18.74 11.43
N ARG A 187 -13.67 17.71 12.05
CA ARG A 187 -13.61 17.53 13.50
C ARG A 187 -12.18 17.21 13.96
N ALA A 188 -11.51 16.27 13.27
CA ALA A 188 -10.13 15.91 13.58
C ALA A 188 -9.14 17.08 13.37
N LYS A 189 -9.38 17.95 12.37
CA LYS A 189 -8.59 19.17 12.18
C LYS A 189 -8.76 20.15 13.34
N ARG A 190 -10.01 20.40 13.77
CA ARG A 190 -10.31 21.28 14.91
C ARG A 190 -9.71 20.75 16.21
N ASP A 191 -9.79 19.43 16.45
CA ASP A 191 -9.19 18.80 17.62
C ASP A 191 -7.66 18.90 17.61
N ARG A 192 -7.02 18.78 16.44
CA ARG A 192 -5.57 18.99 16.29
C ARG A 192 -5.16 20.44 16.54
N GLU A 193 -5.92 21.41 16.01
CA GLU A 193 -5.65 22.83 16.24
C GLU A 193 -5.83 23.22 17.72
N ALA A 194 -6.83 22.65 18.40
CA ALA A 194 -7.07 22.87 19.82
C ALA A 194 -5.99 22.27 20.74
N HIS A 195 -5.29 21.21 20.29
CA HIS A 195 -4.25 20.53 21.08
C HIS A 195 -2.82 20.92 20.69
N ARG A 196 -2.65 21.68 19.60
CA ARG A 196 -1.34 22.07 19.08
C ARG A 196 -0.44 22.83 20.08
N PRO A 197 -0.92 23.81 20.84
CA PRO A 197 -0.11 24.56 21.80
C PRO A 197 0.46 23.66 22.92
N ARG A 198 -0.29 22.66 23.35
CA ARG A 198 0.10 21.77 24.46
C ARG A 198 1.18 20.76 24.08
N TYR A 199 1.23 20.35 22.83
CA TYR A 199 2.28 19.45 22.32
C TYR A 199 3.59 20.18 22.06
N ASP A 200 3.51 21.41 21.54
CA ASP A 200 4.67 22.25 21.31
C ASP A 200 5.31 22.66 22.64
N ASP A 201 4.51 23.05 23.64
CA ASP A 201 4.98 23.42 24.97
C ASP A 201 5.66 22.24 25.70
N LEU A 202 5.05 21.06 25.71
CA LEU A 202 5.63 19.86 26.32
C LEU A 202 6.89 19.36 25.58
N PHE A 203 6.96 19.58 24.27
CA PHE A 203 8.15 19.23 23.49
C PHE A 203 9.31 20.17 23.80
N PHE A 204 9.07 21.48 23.97
CA PHE A 204 10.09 22.46 24.35
C PHE A 204 10.52 22.27 25.80
N GLU A 205 9.61 22.00 26.74
CA GLU A 205 9.96 21.68 28.14
C GLU A 205 10.85 20.43 28.22
N ALA A 206 10.54 19.35 27.50
CA ALA A 206 11.36 18.12 27.47
C ALA A 206 12.75 18.34 26.85
N MET A 207 12.91 19.32 25.96
CA MET A 207 14.19 19.67 25.34
C MET A 207 15.04 20.58 26.24
N GLU A 208 14.44 21.30 27.19
CA GLU A 208 15.16 22.15 28.17
C GLU A 208 15.67 21.34 29.38
N GLU A 209 15.01 20.25 29.76
CA GLU A 209 15.46 19.37 30.86
C GLU A 209 16.70 18.50 30.51
N ASP A 210 17.06 18.36 29.23
CA ASP A 210 18.24 17.60 28.77
C ASP A 210 19.49 18.48 28.55
N ARG A 211 19.54 19.69 29.08
CA ARG A 211 20.71 20.59 29.09
C ARG A 211 21.26 20.74 30.51
#